data_cccc60f036999cf0106665aedf8a86cb
#
_entry.id   cccc60f036999cf0106665aedf8a86cb
#
_cell.length_a   1.000
_cell.length_b   1.000
_cell.length_c   1.000
_cell.angle_alpha   90.00
_cell.angle_beta   90.00
_cell.angle_gamma   90.00
#
_symmetry.space_group_name_H-M   'P 1'
#
loop_
_entity.id
_entity.type
_entity.pdbx_description
1 polymer ?
#
loop_
_entity_poly.entity_id
_entity_poly.type
_entity_poly.pdbx_seq_one_letter_code
_entity_poly.pdbx_strand_id
1 'polypeptide(L)'
;MTRKICVATVLAVAILATAAAFPAASAQVANTEVKIDEFAFAPQRVTVKAGTTVIWINDDDIPHTVASSSKLFKSKALDTKNKFSFTFTTPGTYEYFCSLHPHMTGTIVVETGSTAAQ
;
A
#
# COMPACT_ATOMS: atom_id res chain seq x y z
N MET A 1 72.00 -11.37 -42.61
CA MET A 1 71.25 -10.23 -42.08
C MET A 1 69.86 -10.67 -41.75
N THR A 2 69.58 -10.94 -40.50
CA THR A 2 68.29 -11.40 -40.01
C THR A 2 67.47 -10.17 -39.57
N ARG A 3 66.40 -9.89 -40.33
CA ARG A 3 65.44 -8.87 -39.91
C ARG A 3 64.48 -9.50 -38.89
N LYS A 4 64.58 -9.03 -37.66
CA LYS A 4 63.59 -9.37 -36.63
C LYS A 4 62.33 -8.55 -36.85
N ILE A 5 61.26 -9.25 -37.22
CA ILE A 5 59.94 -8.64 -37.31
C ILE A 5 59.36 -8.64 -35.89
N CYS A 6 59.24 -7.45 -35.30
CA CYS A 6 58.49 -7.29 -34.07
C CYS A 6 56.97 -7.32 -34.40
N VAL A 7 56.36 -8.43 -34.06
CA VAL A 7 54.87 -8.51 -34.08
C VAL A 7 54.38 -7.84 -32.84
N ALA A 8 53.85 -6.63 -32.97
CA ALA A 8 53.11 -5.97 -31.91
C ALA A 8 51.74 -6.60 -31.81
N THR A 9 51.54 -7.42 -30.77
CA THR A 9 50.23 -7.94 -30.43
C THR A 9 49.41 -6.81 -29.79
N VAL A 10 48.50 -6.27 -30.54
CA VAL A 10 47.49 -5.35 -30.02
C VAL A 10 46.49 -6.17 -29.22
N LEU A 11 46.59 -6.11 -27.89
CA LEU A 11 45.53 -6.66 -27.04
C LEU A 11 44.32 -5.70 -27.14
N ALA A 12 43.30 -6.11 -27.85
CA ALA A 12 42.03 -5.43 -27.82
C ALA A 12 41.34 -5.78 -26.50
N VAL A 13 41.35 -4.86 -25.54
CA VAL A 13 40.56 -4.99 -24.33
C VAL A 13 39.11 -4.70 -24.70
N ALA A 14 38.33 -5.75 -24.83
CA ALA A 14 36.86 -5.63 -24.98
C ALA A 14 36.30 -5.24 -23.60
N ILE A 15 35.97 -3.96 -23.42
CA ILE A 15 35.20 -3.53 -22.26
C ILE A 15 33.78 -4.00 -22.44
N LEU A 16 33.43 -5.09 -21.77
CA LEU A 16 32.03 -5.49 -21.65
C LEU A 16 31.35 -4.48 -20.71
N ALA A 17 30.63 -3.55 -21.29
CA ALA A 17 29.72 -2.71 -20.53
C ALA A 17 28.52 -3.57 -20.10
N THR A 18 28.56 -4.09 -18.89
CA THR A 18 27.39 -4.74 -18.30
C THR A 18 26.39 -3.65 -17.96
N ALA A 19 25.34 -3.51 -18.78
CA ALA A 19 24.21 -2.70 -18.44
C ALA A 19 23.49 -3.36 -17.25
N ALA A 20 23.67 -2.78 -16.06
CA ALA A 20 22.89 -3.18 -14.90
C ALA A 20 21.44 -2.75 -15.13
N ALA A 21 20.58 -3.70 -15.47
CA ALA A 21 19.16 -3.45 -15.51
C ALA A 21 18.65 -3.36 -14.07
N PHE A 22 18.33 -2.16 -13.59
CA PHE A 22 17.62 -1.99 -12.35
C PHE A 22 16.16 -2.42 -12.57
N PRO A 23 15.63 -3.37 -11.78
CA PRO A 23 14.22 -3.65 -11.86
C PRO A 23 13.47 -2.37 -11.52
N ALA A 24 12.59 -1.94 -12.42
CA ALA A 24 11.69 -0.85 -12.13
C ALA A 24 10.92 -1.23 -10.86
N ALA A 25 11.07 -0.42 -9.79
CA ALA A 25 10.26 -0.60 -8.61
C ALA A 25 8.80 -0.42 -9.03
N SER A 26 8.06 -1.52 -9.15
CA SER A 26 6.64 -1.44 -9.33
C SER A 26 6.08 -0.74 -8.10
N ALA A 27 5.37 0.37 -8.30
CA ALA A 27 4.65 1.03 -7.23
C ALA A 27 3.61 0.03 -6.71
N GLN A 28 3.93 -0.66 -5.63
CA GLN A 28 2.97 -1.52 -4.97
C GLN A 28 1.96 -0.62 -4.26
N VAL A 29 0.69 -0.81 -4.61
CA VAL A 29 -0.40 -0.25 -3.83
C VAL A 29 -0.31 -0.90 -2.45
N ALA A 30 0.01 -0.11 -1.43
CA ALA A 30 0.04 -0.61 -0.07
C ALA A 30 -1.40 -0.91 0.37
N ASN A 31 -1.61 -2.07 0.94
CA ASN A 31 -2.88 -2.47 1.53
C ASN A 31 -2.72 -2.61 3.03
N THR A 32 -3.70 -2.12 3.76
CA THR A 32 -3.75 -2.23 5.22
C THR A 32 -5.10 -2.82 5.61
N GLU A 33 -5.09 -3.82 6.47
CA GLU A 33 -6.31 -4.47 6.94
C GLU A 33 -6.73 -3.96 8.32
N VAL A 34 -8.02 -3.77 8.48
CA VAL A 34 -8.68 -3.51 9.76
C VAL A 34 -9.69 -4.62 9.99
N LYS A 35 -9.56 -5.32 11.10
CA LYS A 35 -10.52 -6.34 11.49
C LYS A 35 -11.70 -5.72 12.24
N ILE A 36 -12.87 -6.27 12.00
CA ILE A 36 -14.07 -5.98 12.77
C ILE A 36 -14.35 -7.24 13.58
N ASP A 37 -14.20 -7.15 14.88
CA ASP A 37 -14.40 -8.28 15.77
C ASP A 37 -14.76 -7.78 17.18
N GLU A 38 -15.58 -8.53 17.89
CA GLU A 38 -16.03 -8.18 19.25
C GLU A 38 -16.54 -6.74 19.36
N PHE A 39 -17.32 -6.28 18.39
CA PHE A 39 -17.86 -4.91 18.32
C PHE A 39 -16.79 -3.81 18.32
N ALA A 40 -15.64 -4.08 17.73
CA ALA A 40 -14.54 -3.13 17.64
C ALA A 40 -13.88 -3.18 16.28
N PHE A 41 -13.28 -2.05 15.88
CA PHE A 41 -12.34 -1.97 14.77
C PHE A 41 -10.93 -2.15 15.33
N ALA A 42 -10.18 -3.09 14.80
CA ALA A 42 -8.83 -3.40 15.27
C ALA A 42 -7.82 -3.43 14.11
N PRO A 43 -6.81 -2.57 14.11
CA PRO A 43 -6.55 -1.48 15.07
C PRO A 43 -7.60 -0.38 14.98
N GLN A 44 -7.92 0.25 16.09
CA GLN A 44 -8.89 1.35 16.11
C GLN A 44 -8.38 2.61 15.40
N ARG A 45 -7.09 2.86 15.48
CA ARG A 45 -6.40 3.96 14.81
C ARG A 45 -5.29 3.42 13.93
N VAL A 46 -5.31 3.79 12.67
CA VAL A 46 -4.33 3.35 11.67
C VAL A 46 -3.77 4.57 10.95
N THR A 47 -2.46 4.64 10.84
CA THR A 47 -1.77 5.65 10.04
C THR A 47 -1.26 5.01 8.76
N VAL A 48 -1.64 5.59 7.63
CA VAL A 48 -1.28 5.10 6.30
C VAL A 48 -0.73 6.23 5.44
N LYS A 49 -0.03 5.89 4.38
CA LYS A 49 0.42 6.85 3.37
C LYS A 49 -0.71 7.11 2.36
N ALA A 50 -0.75 8.32 1.81
CA ALA A 50 -1.65 8.63 0.70
C ALA A 50 -1.44 7.63 -0.45
N GLY A 51 -2.53 7.12 -1.02
CA GLY A 51 -2.53 6.06 -2.00
C GLY A 51 -2.74 4.65 -1.43
N THR A 52 -2.82 4.51 -0.11
CA THR A 52 -3.07 3.23 0.55
C THR A 52 -4.54 2.85 0.45
N THR A 53 -4.80 1.58 0.16
CA THR A 53 -6.12 0.97 0.26
C THR A 53 -6.28 0.32 1.62
N VAL A 54 -7.28 0.75 2.37
CA VAL A 54 -7.67 0.11 3.65
C VAL A 54 -8.78 -0.88 3.38
N ILE A 55 -8.63 -2.07 3.91
CA ILE A 55 -9.57 -3.18 3.76
C ILE A 55 -10.11 -3.53 5.13
N TRP A 56 -11.41 -3.39 5.33
CA TRP A 56 -12.11 -3.85 6.53
C TRP A 56 -12.65 -5.24 6.28
N ILE A 57 -12.43 -6.13 7.24
CA ILE A 57 -12.91 -7.52 7.21
C ILE A 57 -13.75 -7.76 8.44
N ASN A 58 -14.99 -8.17 8.25
CA ASN A 58 -15.84 -8.56 9.38
C ASN A 58 -15.52 -9.99 9.80
N ASP A 59 -14.84 -10.14 10.92
CA ASP A 59 -14.57 -11.42 11.56
C ASP A 59 -15.58 -11.76 12.66
N ASP A 60 -16.51 -10.86 12.94
CA ASP A 60 -17.60 -11.08 13.90
C ASP A 60 -18.70 -11.95 13.29
N ASP A 61 -19.51 -12.55 14.13
CA ASP A 61 -20.63 -13.38 13.71
C ASP A 61 -21.93 -12.61 13.49
N ILE A 62 -21.90 -11.29 13.62
CA ILE A 62 -23.00 -10.38 13.34
C ILE A 62 -22.62 -9.35 12.28
N PRO A 63 -23.60 -8.77 11.56
CA PRO A 63 -23.32 -7.75 10.58
C PRO A 63 -22.79 -6.45 11.18
N HIS A 64 -21.86 -5.82 10.48
CA HIS A 64 -21.33 -4.49 10.78
C HIS A 64 -21.26 -3.65 9.50
N THR A 65 -21.10 -2.34 9.66
CA THR A 65 -20.87 -1.42 8.55
C THR A 65 -19.63 -0.58 8.80
N VAL A 66 -19.14 0.03 7.74
CA VAL A 66 -18.05 1.03 7.79
C VAL A 66 -18.59 2.29 7.17
N ALA A 67 -18.80 3.34 7.95
CA ALA A 67 -19.37 4.59 7.48
C ALA A 67 -18.51 5.77 7.91
N SER A 68 -18.07 6.57 6.94
CA SER A 68 -17.31 7.79 7.19
C SER A 68 -18.19 8.85 7.86
N SER A 69 -17.67 9.48 8.91
CA SER A 69 -18.36 10.60 9.57
C SER A 69 -18.55 11.81 8.65
N SER A 70 -17.66 11.95 7.67
CA SER A 70 -17.74 13.00 6.64
C SER A 70 -18.51 12.58 5.38
N LYS A 71 -19.12 11.40 5.39
CA LYS A 71 -19.85 10.83 4.25
C LYS A 71 -19.01 10.55 3.00
N LEU A 72 -17.71 10.42 3.16
CA LEU A 72 -16.79 10.13 2.06
C LEU A 72 -16.94 8.69 1.55
N PHE A 73 -17.23 7.74 2.43
CA PHE A 73 -17.45 6.34 2.11
C PHE A 73 -18.51 5.73 3.02
N LYS A 74 -19.15 4.71 2.53
CA LYS A 74 -20.13 3.94 3.29
C LYS A 74 -20.23 2.53 2.70
N SER A 75 -20.03 1.52 3.53
CA SER A 75 -20.21 0.14 3.13
C SER A 75 -21.68 -0.28 3.19
N LYS A 76 -22.01 -1.36 2.52
CA LYS A 76 -23.19 -2.16 2.85
C LYS A 76 -23.00 -2.83 4.20
N ALA A 77 -24.05 -3.45 4.73
CA ALA A 77 -23.90 -4.36 5.85
C ALA A 77 -22.95 -5.50 5.44
N LEU A 78 -21.91 -5.69 6.23
CA LEU A 78 -20.92 -6.73 6.02
C LEU A 78 -21.27 -7.92 6.90
N ASP A 79 -21.63 -9.02 6.29
CA ASP A 79 -21.79 -10.29 6.99
C ASP A 79 -20.41 -10.86 7.34
N THR A 80 -20.38 -11.93 8.13
CA THR A 80 -19.14 -12.60 8.52
C THR A 80 -18.28 -12.91 7.30
N LYS A 81 -17.00 -12.53 7.36
CA LYS A 81 -15.99 -12.65 6.29
C LYS A 81 -16.18 -11.73 5.09
N ASN A 82 -17.19 -10.91 5.07
CA ASN A 82 -17.33 -9.89 4.03
C ASN A 82 -16.31 -8.76 4.24
N LYS A 83 -15.94 -8.14 3.15
CA LYS A 83 -14.92 -7.10 3.10
C LYS A 83 -15.47 -5.82 2.48
N PHE A 84 -14.92 -4.70 2.92
CA PHE A 84 -15.09 -3.40 2.30
C PHE A 84 -13.72 -2.74 2.18
N SER A 85 -13.48 -2.05 1.08
CA SER A 85 -12.21 -1.34 0.89
C SER A 85 -12.43 0.08 0.40
N PHE A 86 -11.50 0.95 0.78
CA PHE A 86 -11.45 2.33 0.31
C PHE A 86 -10.00 2.77 0.17
N THR A 87 -9.70 3.48 -0.92
CA THR A 87 -8.36 4.01 -1.19
C THR A 87 -8.30 5.48 -0.77
N PHE A 88 -7.39 5.77 0.15
CA PHE A 88 -7.19 7.12 0.69
C PHE A 88 -6.10 7.84 -0.11
N THR A 89 -6.46 8.84 -0.88
CA THR A 89 -5.53 9.58 -1.74
C THR A 89 -5.13 10.94 -1.18
N THR A 90 -5.94 11.51 -0.28
CA THR A 90 -5.75 12.84 0.26
C THR A 90 -5.33 12.77 1.72
N PRO A 91 -4.20 13.39 2.12
CA PRO A 91 -3.81 13.47 3.51
C PRO A 91 -4.88 14.10 4.39
N GLY A 92 -5.03 13.59 5.59
CA GLY A 92 -6.03 14.05 6.55
C GLY A 92 -6.35 13.01 7.60
N THR A 93 -7.29 13.33 8.46
CA THR A 93 -7.80 12.44 9.49
C THR A 93 -9.24 12.10 9.18
N TYR A 94 -9.53 10.81 9.08
CA TYR A 94 -10.83 10.30 8.65
C TYR A 94 -11.42 9.45 9.77
N GLU A 95 -12.45 9.96 10.39
CA GLU A 95 -13.21 9.22 11.40
C GLU A 95 -14.31 8.41 10.75
N TYR A 96 -14.56 7.23 11.27
CA TYR A 96 -15.63 6.35 10.79
C TYR A 96 -16.26 5.57 11.95
N PHE A 97 -17.39 4.98 11.70
CA PHE A 97 -18.17 4.27 12.70
C PHE A 97 -18.99 3.15 12.04
N CYS A 98 -19.52 2.27 12.87
CA CYS A 98 -20.53 1.30 12.43
C CYS A 98 -21.93 1.91 12.59
N SER A 99 -22.67 2.02 11.50
CA SER A 99 -24.02 2.60 11.54
C SER A 99 -25.04 1.73 12.28
N LEU A 100 -24.76 0.44 12.46
CA LEU A 100 -25.59 -0.49 13.23
C LEU A 100 -25.27 -0.44 14.72
N HIS A 101 -24.03 -0.03 15.07
CA HIS A 101 -23.51 0.06 16.42
C HIS A 101 -22.70 1.34 16.57
N PRO A 102 -23.35 2.53 16.71
CA PRO A 102 -22.66 3.83 16.58
C PRO A 102 -21.53 4.10 17.57
N HIS A 103 -21.43 3.32 18.64
CA HIS A 103 -20.30 3.43 19.60
C HIS A 103 -19.01 2.75 19.08
N MET A 104 -19.12 1.90 18.05
CA MET A 104 -17.96 1.36 17.35
C MET A 104 -17.40 2.43 16.44
N THR A 105 -16.23 2.93 16.78
CA THR A 105 -15.56 4.00 16.03
C THR A 105 -14.13 3.62 15.68
N GLY A 106 -13.62 4.21 14.61
CA GLY A 106 -12.23 4.08 14.20
C GLY A 106 -11.73 5.34 13.53
N THR A 107 -10.43 5.41 13.32
CA THR A 107 -9.78 6.57 12.71
C THR A 107 -8.71 6.10 11.76
N ILE A 108 -8.71 6.63 10.54
CA ILE A 108 -7.62 6.48 9.59
C ILE A 108 -6.91 7.83 9.48
N VAL A 109 -5.62 7.85 9.76
CA VAL A 109 -4.76 9.02 9.54
C VAL A 109 -4.00 8.78 8.24
N VAL A 110 -4.18 9.67 7.28
CA VAL A 110 -3.49 9.61 6.00
C VAL A 110 -2.41 10.67 5.99
N GLU A 111 -1.18 10.23 5.90
CA GLU A 111 -0.01 11.09 5.76
C GLU A 111 0.34 11.30 4.30
N THR A 112 1.09 12.36 4.04
CA THR A 112 1.65 12.59 2.70
C THR A 112 2.36 11.32 2.24
N GLY A 113 2.00 10.86 1.04
CA GLY A 113 2.59 9.67 0.46
C GLY A 113 4.09 9.84 0.30
N SER A 114 4.84 8.74 0.53
CA SER A 114 6.22 8.68 0.11
C SER A 114 6.24 8.89 -1.40
N THR A 115 6.68 10.06 -1.84
CA THR A 115 6.99 10.27 -3.24
C THR A 115 8.28 9.55 -3.55
N ALA A 116 8.23 8.24 -3.58
CA ALA A 116 9.33 7.43 -4.09
C ALA A 116 9.59 7.71 -5.58
N ALA A 117 8.86 8.62 -6.15
CA ALA A 117 8.94 9.03 -7.55
C ALA A 117 9.77 10.30 -7.75
N GLN A 118 10.71 10.56 -6.88
CA GLN A 118 11.66 11.64 -7.09
C GLN A 118 12.97 11.11 -7.61
#